data_67e0a4aa6e4df055fbdf045897def65a
#
_entry.id   67e0a4aa6e4df055fbdf045897def65a
#
_cell.length_a   1.000
_cell.length_b   1.000
_cell.length_c   1.000
_cell.angle_alpha   90.00
_cell.angle_beta   90.00
_cell.angle_gamma   90.00
#
_symmetry.space_group_name_H-M   'P 1'
#
loop_
_entity.id
_entity.type
_entity.pdbx_description
1 polymer ?
#
loop_
_entity_poly.entity_id
_entity_poly.type
_entity_poly.pdbx_seq_one_letter_code
_entity_poly.pdbx_strand_id
1 'polypeptide(L)'
;MFIRATKIRILSEIYYLRSCLINNLKPNFVILLESPQKWSDYELIDSGDFEKLERFGNYCLVRPEPKALWEKRLSEKEWLAIAHTKFTTGAGFGKSGKEDSGTWHQLKKMPDQWVIGYKKGQLDFNMRLGLTAFKHVGIFPEQAPNWDYIYENTFRISAENGKNGFARPKILNLFAYTGAASLAAKCADGDVTHLDSVKQVVSWARTNMELSKQDNIRWVIEDALKFVKREARRGNLYQGIIMDPPAYGHGPDGEKWKLDELLFEMMQEVAQILAPKDSYLVLNLYSNGYSALLSETIVKSAFHLMDKKRESYELTYGELYLTDKFEKALPLSVFTRLKR
;
A
#
# COMPACT_ATOMS: atom_id res chain seq x y z
N MET A 1 35.85 18.03 -53.69
CA MET A 1 34.45 18.46 -53.49
C MET A 1 33.50 17.29 -53.11
N PHE A 2 33.74 16.09 -53.58
CA PHE A 2 32.89 14.89 -53.33
C PHE A 2 32.90 14.37 -51.87
N ILE A 3 34.02 14.47 -51.17
CA ILE A 3 34.16 13.92 -49.79
C ILE A 3 33.34 14.71 -48.75
N ARG A 4 33.10 16.02 -48.96
CA ARG A 4 32.27 16.82 -48.04
C ARG A 4 30.79 16.54 -48.16
N ALA A 5 30.26 16.24 -49.35
CA ALA A 5 28.87 15.93 -49.59
C ALA A 5 28.47 14.57 -48.97
N THR A 6 29.37 13.58 -49.08
CA THR A 6 29.12 12.22 -48.48
C THR A 6 29.13 12.29 -46.96
N LYS A 7 29.99 13.08 -46.33
CA LYS A 7 30.04 13.22 -44.86
C LYS A 7 28.77 13.89 -44.29
N ILE A 8 28.23 14.88 -45.00
CA ILE A 8 26.98 15.58 -44.59
C ILE A 8 25.77 14.64 -44.74
N ARG A 9 25.72 13.80 -45.78
CA ARG A 9 24.65 12.84 -45.99
C ARG A 9 24.67 11.74 -44.93
N ILE A 10 25.81 11.22 -44.54
CA ILE A 10 25.94 10.21 -43.47
C ILE A 10 25.53 10.84 -42.12
N LEU A 11 25.91 12.07 -41.83
CA LEU A 11 25.52 12.75 -40.59
C LEU A 11 24.02 13.03 -40.54
N SER A 12 23.37 13.37 -41.66
CA SER A 12 21.93 13.56 -41.72
C SER A 12 21.16 12.24 -41.57
N GLU A 13 21.64 11.13 -42.14
CA GLU A 13 21.07 9.80 -41.96
C GLU A 13 21.24 9.28 -40.52
N ILE A 14 22.39 9.52 -39.89
CA ILE A 14 22.63 9.20 -38.49
C ILE A 14 21.70 10.04 -37.57
N TYR A 15 21.51 11.32 -37.90
CA TYR A 15 20.60 12.21 -37.15
C TYR A 15 19.15 11.77 -37.35
N TYR A 16 18.75 11.39 -38.55
CA TYR A 16 17.41 10.87 -38.87
C TYR A 16 17.18 9.52 -38.19
N LEU A 17 18.13 8.58 -38.23
CA LEU A 17 18.07 7.31 -37.53
C LEU A 17 18.03 7.49 -35.99
N ARG A 18 18.78 8.44 -35.46
CA ARG A 18 18.79 8.81 -34.06
C ARG A 18 17.44 9.42 -33.64
N SER A 19 16.84 10.30 -34.46
CA SER A 19 15.52 10.87 -34.19
C SER A 19 14.41 9.82 -34.33
N CYS A 20 14.51 8.91 -35.30
CA CYS A 20 13.59 7.76 -35.42
C CYS A 20 13.75 6.76 -34.27
N LEU A 21 14.96 6.50 -33.78
CA LEU A 21 15.21 5.68 -32.59
C LEU A 21 14.72 6.34 -31.31
N ILE A 22 14.89 7.66 -31.16
CA ILE A 22 14.40 8.41 -29.99
C ILE A 22 12.88 8.55 -30.03
N ASN A 23 12.26 8.72 -31.20
CA ASN A 23 10.81 8.80 -31.36
C ASN A 23 10.11 7.43 -31.29
N ASN A 24 10.84 6.31 -31.48
CA ASN A 24 10.36 4.94 -31.32
C ASN A 24 10.75 4.28 -29.99
N LEU A 25 11.40 4.99 -29.07
CA LEU A 25 11.46 4.56 -27.68
C LEU A 25 10.02 4.65 -27.14
N LYS A 26 9.29 3.51 -27.21
CA LYS A 26 8.10 3.30 -26.40
C LYS A 26 8.45 3.79 -24.99
N PRO A 27 7.54 4.47 -24.30
CA PRO A 27 7.83 4.90 -22.94
C PRO A 27 8.35 3.68 -22.17
N ASN A 28 9.56 3.78 -21.64
CA ASN A 28 10.13 2.70 -20.83
C ASN A 28 9.17 2.49 -19.66
N PHE A 29 8.42 1.40 -19.69
CA PHE A 29 7.62 0.95 -18.57
C PHE A 29 8.60 0.53 -17.47
N VAL A 30 8.82 1.38 -16.49
CA VAL A 30 9.66 1.08 -15.33
C VAL A 30 8.73 0.59 -14.22
N ILE A 31 8.80 -0.70 -13.95
CA ILE A 31 8.13 -1.29 -12.78
C ILE A 31 9.08 -1.11 -11.59
N LEU A 32 8.63 -0.40 -10.56
CA LEU A 32 9.39 -0.19 -9.35
C LEU A 32 9.27 -1.41 -8.42
N LEU A 33 10.37 -1.75 -7.77
CA LEU A 33 10.40 -2.77 -6.72
C LEU A 33 10.78 -2.08 -5.41
N GLU A 34 9.89 -2.11 -4.43
CA GLU A 34 10.09 -1.40 -3.16
C GLU A 34 9.88 -2.32 -1.96
N SER A 35 10.72 -2.16 -0.95
CA SER A 35 10.65 -2.88 0.32
C SER A 35 10.95 -1.95 1.50
N PRO A 36 10.50 -2.30 2.72
CA PRO A 36 10.85 -1.56 3.92
C PRO A 36 12.35 -1.42 4.09
N GLN A 37 12.80 -0.23 4.46
CA GLN A 37 14.21 0.06 4.72
C GLN A 37 14.45 0.20 6.22
N LYS A 38 15.43 -0.55 6.77
CA LYS A 38 15.97 -0.40 8.15
C LYS A 38 14.90 -0.22 9.24
N TRP A 39 13.96 -1.13 9.31
CA TRP A 39 12.94 -1.11 10.35
C TRP A 39 13.38 -1.96 11.56
N SER A 40 13.70 -1.31 12.68
CA SER A 40 14.22 -1.97 13.89
C SER A 40 13.25 -3.01 14.49
N ASP A 41 11.94 -2.72 14.45
CA ASP A 41 10.91 -3.55 15.09
C ASP A 41 10.33 -4.63 14.18
N TYR A 42 10.73 -4.67 12.92
CA TYR A 42 10.27 -5.70 12.00
C TYR A 42 11.41 -6.33 11.21
N GLU A 43 11.30 -7.63 10.96
CA GLU A 43 12.21 -8.38 10.11
C GLU A 43 11.53 -9.64 9.57
N LEU A 44 11.63 -9.88 8.27
CA LEU A 44 11.39 -11.20 7.70
C LEU A 44 12.65 -12.04 7.88
N ILE A 45 12.58 -13.08 8.71
CA ILE A 45 13.76 -13.91 9.07
C ILE A 45 14.02 -14.94 7.98
N ASP A 46 12.98 -15.67 7.57
CA ASP A 46 13.05 -16.70 6.54
C ASP A 46 11.67 -16.89 5.91
N SER A 47 11.63 -17.39 4.67
CA SER A 47 10.39 -17.69 3.95
C SER A 47 10.57 -18.95 3.11
N GLY A 48 9.52 -19.74 2.96
CA GLY A 48 9.52 -20.95 2.16
C GLY A 48 8.46 -21.95 2.61
N ASP A 49 8.23 -22.97 1.79
CA ASP A 49 7.26 -24.04 2.06
C ASP A 49 5.88 -23.51 2.44
N PHE A 50 5.44 -22.41 1.74
CA PHE A 50 4.16 -21.73 1.97
C PHE A 50 4.01 -21.07 3.33
N GLU A 51 5.12 -20.78 4.03
CA GLU A 51 5.17 -20.13 5.33
C GLU A 51 6.21 -19.00 5.35
N LYS A 52 6.08 -18.13 6.35
CA LYS A 52 7.06 -17.08 6.65
C LYS A 52 7.30 -17.00 8.15
N LEU A 53 8.56 -16.82 8.53
CA LEU A 53 9.01 -16.56 9.89
C LEU A 53 9.38 -15.10 10.01
N GLU A 54 8.64 -14.36 10.82
CA GLU A 54 8.77 -12.90 10.97
C GLU A 54 8.98 -12.52 12.43
N ARG A 55 9.75 -11.46 12.65
CA ARG A 55 9.91 -10.82 13.95
C ARG A 55 9.13 -9.51 13.98
N PHE A 56 8.32 -9.33 15.02
CA PHE A 56 7.60 -8.09 15.34
C PHE A 56 7.96 -7.65 16.76
N GLY A 57 8.83 -6.66 16.88
CA GLY A 57 9.43 -6.26 18.15
C GLY A 57 10.24 -7.44 18.75
N ASN A 58 9.83 -7.90 19.91
CA ASN A 58 10.48 -8.99 20.62
C ASN A 58 9.95 -10.39 20.24
N TYR A 59 8.91 -10.49 19.41
CA TYR A 59 8.20 -11.75 19.18
C TYR A 59 8.33 -12.22 17.74
N CYS A 60 8.63 -13.51 17.57
CA CYS A 60 8.74 -14.16 16.27
C CYS A 60 7.53 -15.05 16.03
N LEU A 61 6.93 -14.93 14.86
CA LEU A 61 5.69 -15.59 14.46
C LEU A 61 5.91 -16.39 13.18
N VAL A 62 5.33 -17.58 13.12
CA VAL A 62 5.20 -18.36 11.88
C VAL A 62 3.78 -18.20 11.36
N ARG A 63 3.68 -17.76 10.12
CA ARG A 63 2.38 -17.54 9.45
C ARG A 63 2.36 -18.16 8.06
N PRO A 64 1.20 -18.63 7.57
CA PRO A 64 1.06 -19.09 6.19
C PRO A 64 1.27 -17.93 5.20
N GLU A 65 2.04 -18.21 4.14
CA GLU A 65 2.28 -17.31 3.02
C GLU A 65 2.28 -18.09 1.70
N PRO A 66 1.14 -18.17 1.00
CA PRO A 66 1.01 -18.97 -0.21
C PRO A 66 1.96 -18.61 -1.36
N LYS A 67 2.54 -17.40 -1.33
CA LYS A 67 3.49 -16.94 -2.34
C LYS A 67 4.93 -17.42 -2.10
N ALA A 68 5.25 -17.95 -0.91
CA ALA A 68 6.56 -18.50 -0.58
C ALA A 68 6.70 -19.93 -1.09
N LEU A 69 6.80 -20.07 -2.42
CA LEU A 69 6.79 -21.37 -3.15
C LEU A 69 8.13 -22.13 -3.08
N TRP A 70 9.18 -21.50 -2.63
CA TRP A 70 10.53 -22.04 -2.51
C TRP A 70 10.74 -22.73 -1.16
N GLU A 71 11.85 -23.43 -1.01
CA GLU A 71 12.22 -24.10 0.24
C GLU A 71 12.68 -23.11 1.30
N LYS A 72 12.39 -23.41 2.57
CA LYS A 72 12.96 -22.73 3.73
C LYS A 72 14.50 -22.84 3.73
N ARG A 73 15.18 -21.80 4.17
CA ARG A 73 16.65 -21.86 4.37
C ARG A 73 17.02 -22.51 5.69
N LEU A 74 16.29 -22.20 6.75
CA LEU A 74 16.44 -22.83 8.05
C LEU A 74 15.56 -24.08 8.14
N SER A 75 16.00 -25.06 8.92
CA SER A 75 15.22 -26.27 9.20
C SER A 75 13.97 -25.94 10.04
N GLU A 76 12.95 -26.81 10.00
CA GLU A 76 11.77 -26.67 10.84
C GLU A 76 12.10 -26.61 12.34
N LYS A 77 13.12 -27.36 12.78
CA LYS A 77 13.60 -27.32 14.17
C LYS A 77 14.13 -25.93 14.55
N GLU A 78 14.88 -25.27 13.66
CA GLU A 78 15.38 -23.91 13.88
C GLU A 78 14.24 -22.89 13.87
N TRP A 79 13.28 -23.02 12.96
CA TRP A 79 12.09 -22.18 12.96
C TRP A 79 11.33 -22.25 14.28
N LEU A 80 11.04 -23.46 14.78
CA LEU A 80 10.35 -23.66 16.04
C LEU A 80 11.18 -23.19 17.24
N ALA A 81 12.51 -23.31 17.17
CA ALA A 81 13.40 -22.78 18.19
C ALA A 81 13.40 -21.24 18.26
N ILE A 82 13.15 -20.54 17.14
CA ILE A 82 13.07 -19.06 17.06
C ILE A 82 11.65 -18.60 17.41
N ALA A 83 10.62 -19.24 16.88
CA ALA A 83 9.23 -18.80 16.95
C ALA A 83 8.67 -18.77 18.39
N HIS A 84 7.82 -17.78 18.65
CA HIS A 84 7.01 -17.67 19.86
C HIS A 84 5.61 -18.25 19.66
N THR A 85 5.08 -18.15 18.44
CA THR A 85 3.78 -18.70 18.08
C THR A 85 3.74 -19.10 16.61
N LYS A 86 2.92 -20.09 16.28
CA LYS A 86 2.65 -20.53 14.90
C LYS A 86 1.16 -20.51 14.65
N PHE A 87 0.77 -19.92 13.51
CA PHE A 87 -0.62 -19.97 13.05
C PHE A 87 -0.86 -21.22 12.21
N THR A 88 -1.90 -21.96 12.53
CA THR A 88 -2.39 -23.07 11.71
C THR A 88 -3.73 -22.72 11.09
N THR A 89 -3.84 -22.99 9.79
CA THR A 89 -5.05 -22.73 9.02
C THR A 89 -6.20 -23.62 9.45
N GLY A 90 -7.39 -23.04 9.56
CA GLY A 90 -8.62 -23.79 9.83
C GLY A 90 -9.11 -24.60 8.62
N ALA A 91 -10.07 -25.50 8.82
CA ALA A 91 -10.66 -26.34 7.76
C ALA A 91 -11.34 -25.56 6.61
N GLY A 92 -11.53 -24.25 6.78
CA GLY A 92 -12.08 -23.34 5.76
C GLY A 92 -11.07 -22.49 5.04
N PHE A 93 -9.77 -22.66 5.31
CA PHE A 93 -8.71 -21.88 4.69
C PHE A 93 -8.77 -21.98 3.16
N GLY A 94 -8.69 -20.83 2.48
CA GLY A 94 -8.84 -20.74 1.02
C GLY A 94 -10.30 -20.76 0.51
N LYS A 95 -11.32 -20.87 1.41
CA LYS A 95 -12.74 -20.73 1.05
C LYS A 95 -13.21 -19.31 1.33
N SER A 96 -14.08 -18.80 0.46
CA SER A 96 -14.64 -17.44 0.57
C SER A 96 -15.12 -17.12 2.01
N GLY A 97 -14.60 -16.02 2.57
CA GLY A 97 -14.90 -15.53 3.91
C GLY A 97 -14.20 -16.27 5.07
N LYS A 98 -13.34 -17.26 4.78
CA LYS A 98 -12.54 -18.00 5.77
C LYS A 98 -11.07 -18.18 5.35
N GLU A 99 -10.66 -17.47 4.32
CA GLU A 99 -9.33 -17.64 3.69
C GLU A 99 -8.17 -17.48 4.67
N ASP A 100 -8.36 -16.62 5.69
CA ASP A 100 -7.32 -16.27 6.66
C ASP A 100 -7.63 -16.77 8.09
N SER A 101 -8.68 -17.58 8.25
CA SER A 101 -9.10 -18.06 9.58
C SER A 101 -8.30 -19.28 10.05
N GLY A 102 -8.07 -19.37 11.37
CA GLY A 102 -7.31 -20.46 11.97
C GLY A 102 -7.05 -20.26 13.45
N THR A 103 -5.99 -20.87 13.95
CA THR A 103 -5.64 -20.87 15.37
C THR A 103 -4.17 -20.61 15.58
N TRP A 104 -3.84 -19.77 16.56
CA TRP A 104 -2.50 -19.55 17.04
C TRP A 104 -2.09 -20.59 18.09
N HIS A 105 -0.97 -21.23 17.87
CA HIS A 105 -0.37 -22.18 18.81
C HIS A 105 0.86 -21.53 19.46
N GLN A 106 0.75 -21.25 20.75
CA GLN A 106 1.82 -20.64 21.52
C GLN A 106 2.94 -21.67 21.75
N LEU A 107 4.16 -21.35 21.37
CA LEU A 107 5.38 -22.17 21.53
C LEU A 107 6.23 -21.67 22.69
N LYS A 108 6.22 -20.36 22.92
CA LYS A 108 6.92 -19.68 24.02
C LYS A 108 6.00 -18.64 24.64
N LYS A 109 6.30 -18.23 25.86
CA LYS A 109 5.54 -17.18 26.56
C LYS A 109 5.61 -15.87 25.79
N MET A 110 4.44 -15.34 25.42
CA MET A 110 4.25 -14.02 24.82
C MET A 110 2.87 -13.50 25.18
N PRO A 111 2.65 -12.17 25.17
CA PRO A 111 1.31 -11.60 25.33
C PRO A 111 0.47 -11.78 24.06
N ASP A 112 -0.86 -11.76 24.20
CA ASP A 112 -1.77 -11.77 23.07
C ASP A 112 -1.76 -10.45 22.28
N GLN A 113 -1.30 -9.38 22.91
CA GLN A 113 -1.17 -8.05 22.29
C GLN A 113 0.16 -7.41 22.71
N TRP A 114 0.80 -6.73 21.76
CA TRP A 114 2.04 -5.97 21.99
C TRP A 114 2.12 -4.76 21.06
N VAL A 115 3.09 -3.90 21.27
CA VAL A 115 3.27 -2.68 20.48
C VAL A 115 4.60 -2.75 19.74
N ILE A 116 4.59 -2.27 18.48
CA ILE A 116 5.79 -2.00 17.69
C ILE A 116 5.74 -0.56 17.18
N GLY A 117 6.91 0.04 16.93
CA GLY A 117 7.05 1.36 16.34
C GLY A 117 7.48 1.30 14.88
N TYR A 118 7.07 2.29 14.10
CA TYR A 118 7.67 2.61 12.81
C TYR A 118 8.25 4.01 12.87
N LYS A 119 9.56 4.13 12.54
CA LYS A 119 10.24 5.41 12.57
C LYS A 119 11.16 5.60 11.38
N LYS A 120 10.95 6.70 10.65
CA LYS A 120 11.82 7.15 9.56
C LYS A 120 11.86 8.70 9.55
N GLY A 121 12.96 9.26 10.02
CA GLY A 121 13.05 10.71 10.21
C GLY A 121 12.01 11.23 11.20
N GLN A 122 11.12 12.11 10.74
CA GLN A 122 10.02 12.66 11.53
C GLN A 122 8.74 11.83 11.47
N LEU A 123 8.63 10.88 10.54
CA LEU A 123 7.56 9.90 10.54
C LEU A 123 7.79 8.94 11.70
N ASP A 124 6.92 9.01 12.71
CA ASP A 124 7.04 8.24 13.95
C ASP A 124 5.64 7.89 14.47
N PHE A 125 5.31 6.60 14.50
CA PHE A 125 4.04 6.12 15.05
C PHE A 125 4.16 4.71 15.63
N ASN A 126 3.22 4.35 16.49
CA ASN A 126 3.15 3.08 17.17
C ASN A 126 1.90 2.29 16.76
N MET A 127 2.06 0.99 16.62
CA MET A 127 0.98 0.07 16.27
C MET A 127 0.86 -1.03 17.32
N ARG A 128 -0.33 -1.17 17.88
CA ARG A 128 -0.67 -2.36 18.65
C ARG A 128 -0.90 -3.52 17.69
N LEU A 129 -0.25 -4.61 17.93
CA LEU A 129 -0.46 -5.88 17.25
C LEU A 129 -1.23 -6.84 18.17
N GLY A 130 -1.87 -7.84 17.58
CA GLY A 130 -2.62 -8.82 18.37
C GLY A 130 -2.83 -10.13 17.63
N LEU A 131 -2.83 -11.23 18.39
CA LEU A 131 -3.24 -12.54 17.91
C LEU A 131 -4.77 -12.57 17.82
N THR A 132 -5.28 -12.76 16.61
CA THR A 132 -6.73 -12.78 16.32
C THR A 132 -7.14 -14.17 15.80
N ALA A 133 -8.41 -14.37 15.51
CA ALA A 133 -8.89 -15.59 14.83
C ALA A 133 -8.38 -15.70 13.36
N PHE A 134 -7.60 -14.72 12.91
CA PHE A 134 -7.01 -14.66 11.55
C PHE A 134 -5.49 -14.67 11.63
N LYS A 135 -4.84 -14.99 10.51
CA LYS A 135 -3.38 -14.95 10.38
C LYS A 135 -2.77 -13.55 10.47
N HIS A 136 -3.58 -12.51 10.28
CA HIS A 136 -3.13 -11.11 10.32
C HIS A 136 -3.06 -10.58 11.75
N VAL A 137 -1.99 -9.87 12.07
CA VAL A 137 -1.71 -9.37 13.42
C VAL A 137 -1.94 -7.87 13.59
N GLY A 138 -2.51 -7.21 12.58
CA GLY A 138 -2.84 -5.80 12.64
C GLY A 138 -1.89 -4.88 11.87
N ILE A 139 -0.94 -5.41 11.11
CA ILE A 139 -0.04 -4.62 10.26
C ILE A 139 0.41 -5.43 9.05
N PHE A 140 0.72 -4.72 7.97
CA PHE A 140 1.28 -5.23 6.74
C PHE A 140 2.62 -4.53 6.49
N PRO A 141 3.75 -5.15 6.88
CA PRO A 141 5.05 -4.50 6.85
C PRO A 141 5.52 -4.03 5.48
N GLU A 142 5.16 -4.74 4.43
CA GLU A 142 5.46 -4.38 3.04
C GLU A 142 4.87 -3.02 2.63
N GLN A 143 3.89 -2.51 3.36
CA GLN A 143 3.29 -1.20 3.12
C GLN A 143 4.16 -0.01 3.58
N ALA A 144 5.27 -0.25 4.27
CA ALA A 144 6.11 0.83 4.77
C ALA A 144 6.57 1.83 3.69
N PRO A 145 6.94 1.43 2.46
CA PRO A 145 7.22 2.39 1.39
C PRO A 145 6.01 3.27 1.01
N ASN A 146 4.78 2.74 1.12
CA ASN A 146 3.58 3.55 0.92
C ASN A 146 3.38 4.55 2.07
N TRP A 147 3.67 4.17 3.33
CA TRP A 147 3.60 5.12 4.46
C TRP A 147 4.60 6.26 4.31
N ASP A 148 5.82 5.97 3.85
CA ASP A 148 6.84 6.97 3.53
C ASP A 148 6.33 7.94 2.46
N TYR A 149 5.82 7.41 1.35
CA TYR A 149 5.27 8.20 0.25
C TYR A 149 4.10 9.08 0.69
N ILE A 150 3.18 8.54 1.50
CA ILE A 150 2.04 9.26 2.07
C ILE A 150 2.53 10.42 2.95
N TYR A 151 3.46 10.13 3.85
CA TYR A 151 4.06 11.14 4.73
C TYR A 151 4.71 12.26 3.92
N GLU A 152 5.60 11.93 3.01
CA GLU A 152 6.36 12.90 2.21
C GLU A 152 5.44 13.82 1.38
N ASN A 153 4.43 13.26 0.71
CA ASN A 153 3.51 14.07 -0.09
C ASN A 153 2.53 14.88 0.75
N THR A 154 2.02 14.34 1.85
CA THR A 154 1.18 15.11 2.79
C THR A 154 1.96 16.26 3.40
N PHE A 155 3.20 16.01 3.85
CA PHE A 155 4.08 17.03 4.43
C PHE A 155 4.40 18.15 3.43
N ARG A 156 4.73 17.80 2.18
CA ARG A 156 4.97 18.78 1.10
C ARG A 156 3.77 19.68 0.92
N ILE A 157 2.55 19.11 0.78
CA ILE A 157 1.33 19.88 0.55
C ILE A 157 0.98 20.71 1.79
N SER A 158 1.12 20.16 3.00
CA SER A 158 0.86 20.88 4.26
C SER A 158 1.80 22.08 4.43
N ALA A 159 3.10 21.90 4.15
CA ALA A 159 4.09 22.98 4.24
C ALA A 159 3.81 24.10 3.23
N GLU A 160 3.35 23.75 2.01
CA GLU A 160 3.00 24.72 0.99
C GLU A 160 1.70 25.46 1.33
N ASN A 161 0.69 24.75 1.78
CA ASN A 161 -0.57 25.34 2.27
C ASN A 161 -0.31 26.31 3.43
N GLY A 162 0.53 25.94 4.39
CA GLY A 162 0.87 26.79 5.53
C GLY A 162 1.54 28.11 5.13
N LYS A 163 2.44 28.09 4.15
CA LYS A 163 3.08 29.31 3.59
C LYS A 163 2.05 30.26 2.94
N ASN A 164 1.01 29.70 2.34
CA ASN A 164 0.00 30.43 1.59
C ASN A 164 -1.26 30.76 2.43
N GLY A 165 -1.28 30.39 3.72
CA GLY A 165 -2.43 30.60 4.61
C GLY A 165 -3.63 29.68 4.32
N PHE A 166 -3.43 28.57 3.60
CA PHE A 166 -4.46 27.59 3.32
C PHE A 166 -4.61 26.56 4.48
N ALA A 167 -5.77 25.92 4.50
CA ALA A 167 -6.04 24.86 5.47
C ALA A 167 -5.14 23.62 5.25
N ARG A 168 -5.05 22.77 6.30
CA ARG A 168 -4.39 21.47 6.22
C ARG A 168 -4.93 20.63 5.06
N PRO A 169 -4.09 19.82 4.37
CA PRO A 169 -4.54 18.96 3.28
C PRO A 169 -5.52 17.90 3.79
N LYS A 170 -6.67 17.78 3.14
CA LYS A 170 -7.65 16.73 3.41
C LYS A 170 -7.18 15.41 2.85
N ILE A 171 -7.03 14.41 3.72
CA ILE A 171 -6.57 13.07 3.36
C ILE A 171 -7.68 12.07 3.66
N LEU A 172 -8.05 11.25 2.66
CA LEU A 172 -9.04 10.20 2.78
C LEU A 172 -8.34 8.83 2.67
N ASN A 173 -8.43 8.03 3.72
CA ASN A 173 -7.96 6.65 3.72
C ASN A 173 -9.17 5.72 3.71
N LEU A 174 -9.33 4.97 2.62
CA LEU A 174 -10.40 4.02 2.35
C LEU A 174 -9.90 2.59 2.58
N PHE A 175 -10.74 1.72 3.14
CA PHE A 175 -10.36 0.37 3.57
C PHE A 175 -9.18 0.44 4.55
N ALA A 176 -9.29 1.35 5.49
CA ALA A 176 -8.13 1.91 6.20
C ALA A 176 -7.57 0.99 7.29
N TYR A 177 -8.25 -0.15 7.56
CA TYR A 177 -7.82 -1.19 8.49
C TYR A 177 -7.41 -0.62 9.87
N THR A 178 -6.26 -1.02 10.41
CA THR A 178 -5.75 -0.59 11.72
C THR A 178 -5.05 0.75 11.72
N GLY A 179 -4.96 1.43 10.56
CA GLY A 179 -4.69 2.84 10.44
C GLY A 179 -3.25 3.28 10.21
N ALA A 180 -2.28 2.41 9.90
CA ALA A 180 -0.88 2.82 9.68
C ALA A 180 -0.75 3.95 8.64
N ALA A 181 -1.44 3.85 7.49
CA ALA A 181 -1.45 4.89 6.46
C ALA A 181 -2.11 6.20 6.94
N SER A 182 -3.17 6.10 7.78
CA SER A 182 -3.80 7.27 8.40
C SER A 182 -2.85 7.97 9.37
N LEU A 183 -2.09 7.21 10.17
CA LEU A 183 -1.09 7.74 11.09
C LEU A 183 0.07 8.40 10.35
N ALA A 184 0.52 7.81 9.24
CA ALA A 184 1.55 8.41 8.40
C ALA A 184 1.11 9.78 7.85
N ALA A 185 -0.12 9.87 7.32
CA ALA A 185 -0.69 11.14 6.86
C ALA A 185 -0.85 12.15 8.01
N LYS A 186 -1.23 11.68 9.20
CA LYS A 186 -1.40 12.52 10.38
C LYS A 186 -0.08 13.05 10.93
N CYS A 187 1.00 12.25 10.92
CA CYS A 187 2.36 12.70 11.25
C CYS A 187 2.81 13.88 10.38
N ALA A 188 2.28 13.98 9.17
CA ALA A 188 2.56 15.04 8.20
C ALA A 188 1.57 16.22 8.26
N ASP A 189 0.85 16.36 9.36
CA ASP A 189 -0.15 17.43 9.60
C ASP A 189 -1.36 17.37 8.64
N GLY A 190 -1.74 16.19 8.15
CA GLY A 190 -2.95 15.99 7.36
C GLY A 190 -4.25 16.13 8.19
N ASP A 191 -5.32 16.64 7.56
CA ASP A 191 -6.70 16.54 8.04
C ASP A 191 -7.27 15.19 7.55
N VAL A 192 -7.18 14.16 8.41
CA VAL A 192 -7.35 12.76 8.02
C VAL A 192 -8.76 12.27 8.29
N THR A 193 -9.41 11.71 7.25
CA THR A 193 -10.61 10.88 7.36
C THR A 193 -10.22 9.42 7.17
N HIS A 194 -10.44 8.61 8.20
CA HIS A 194 -10.20 7.16 8.22
C HIS A 194 -11.52 6.43 8.06
N LEU A 195 -11.68 5.66 7.01
CA LEU A 195 -12.91 4.92 6.69
C LEU A 195 -12.63 3.42 6.57
N ASP A 196 -13.37 2.65 7.35
CA ASP A 196 -13.46 1.19 7.24
C ASP A 196 -14.87 0.74 7.58
N SER A 197 -15.30 -0.40 7.03
CA SER A 197 -16.64 -0.95 7.30
C SER A 197 -16.74 -1.69 8.63
N VAL A 198 -15.60 -2.10 9.22
CA VAL A 198 -15.53 -2.96 10.40
C VAL A 198 -15.27 -2.14 11.66
N LYS A 199 -16.29 -1.99 12.51
CA LYS A 199 -16.25 -1.20 13.74
C LYS A 199 -15.07 -1.56 14.67
N GLN A 200 -14.79 -2.86 14.84
CA GLN A 200 -13.70 -3.34 15.70
C GLN A 200 -12.32 -2.87 15.18
N VAL A 201 -12.14 -2.87 13.86
CA VAL A 201 -10.92 -2.44 13.20
C VAL A 201 -10.75 -0.93 13.36
N VAL A 202 -11.80 -0.13 13.19
CA VAL A 202 -11.77 1.33 13.44
C VAL A 202 -11.47 1.63 14.92
N SER A 203 -12.00 0.83 15.85
CA SER A 203 -11.65 0.99 17.28
C SER A 203 -10.18 0.67 17.55
N TRP A 204 -9.64 -0.34 16.85
CA TRP A 204 -8.20 -0.66 16.91
C TRP A 204 -7.33 0.48 16.35
N ALA A 205 -7.72 1.03 15.21
CA ALA A 205 -7.03 2.18 14.61
C ALA A 205 -7.02 3.42 15.55
N ARG A 206 -8.11 3.66 16.27
CA ARG A 206 -8.16 4.72 17.31
C ARG A 206 -7.17 4.46 18.43
N THR A 207 -7.07 3.23 18.93
CA THR A 207 -6.04 2.86 19.93
C THR A 207 -4.62 3.11 19.38
N ASN A 208 -4.36 2.82 18.11
CA ASN A 208 -3.07 3.08 17.48
C ASN A 208 -2.77 4.59 17.38
N MET A 209 -3.77 5.41 17.11
CA MET A 209 -3.66 6.87 17.16
C MET A 209 -3.24 7.37 18.56
N GLU A 210 -3.90 6.88 19.60
CA GLU A 210 -3.61 7.23 21.00
C GLU A 210 -2.18 6.80 21.40
N LEU A 211 -1.78 5.57 21.05
CA LEU A 211 -0.42 5.05 21.28
C LEU A 211 0.66 5.87 20.55
N SER A 212 0.31 6.44 19.40
CA SER A 212 1.16 7.32 18.60
C SER A 212 1.14 8.76 19.09
N LYS A 213 0.41 9.08 20.17
CA LYS A 213 0.24 10.45 20.70
C LYS A 213 -0.28 11.43 19.64
N GLN A 214 -1.13 10.94 18.74
CA GLN A 214 -1.80 11.73 17.73
C GLN A 214 -3.28 11.93 18.12
N ASP A 215 -3.94 12.88 17.48
CA ASP A 215 -5.33 13.23 17.72
C ASP A 215 -6.05 13.64 16.42
N ASN A 216 -7.34 13.99 16.54
CA ASN A 216 -8.12 14.63 15.47
C ASN A 216 -8.11 13.88 14.12
N ILE A 217 -8.29 12.56 14.16
CA ILE A 217 -8.66 11.76 12.98
C ILE A 217 -10.19 11.59 12.96
N ARG A 218 -10.80 11.90 11.82
CA ARG A 218 -12.22 11.65 11.59
C ARG A 218 -12.45 10.17 11.29
N TRP A 219 -13.15 9.48 12.18
CA TRP A 219 -13.49 8.07 12.06
C TRP A 219 -14.83 7.87 11.37
N VAL A 220 -14.87 7.05 10.32
CA VAL A 220 -16.09 6.72 9.58
C VAL A 220 -16.22 5.21 9.47
N ILE A 221 -17.39 4.69 9.86
CA ILE A 221 -17.77 3.28 9.71
C ILE A 221 -18.86 3.22 8.64
N GLU A 222 -18.46 2.92 7.42
CA GLU A 222 -19.36 2.94 6.26
C GLU A 222 -18.79 2.11 5.10
N ASP A 223 -19.63 1.75 4.13
CA ASP A 223 -19.19 1.24 2.84
C ASP A 223 -18.39 2.32 2.06
N ALA A 224 -17.23 1.94 1.55
CA ALA A 224 -16.32 2.88 0.91
C ALA A 224 -16.88 3.47 -0.39
N LEU A 225 -17.53 2.66 -1.23
CA LEU A 225 -18.10 3.12 -2.50
C LEU A 225 -19.28 4.06 -2.27
N LYS A 226 -20.15 3.73 -1.31
CA LYS A 226 -21.28 4.59 -0.88
C LYS A 226 -20.79 5.95 -0.37
N PHE A 227 -19.72 5.93 0.45
CA PHE A 227 -19.10 7.14 0.96
C PHE A 227 -18.55 8.02 -0.19
N VAL A 228 -17.72 7.44 -1.08
CA VAL A 228 -17.07 8.19 -2.18
C VAL A 228 -18.11 8.78 -3.12
N LYS A 229 -19.14 8.02 -3.51
CA LYS A 229 -20.27 8.54 -4.32
C LYS A 229 -20.99 9.71 -3.64
N ARG A 230 -21.12 9.67 -2.32
CA ARG A 230 -21.74 10.78 -1.57
C ARG A 230 -20.84 12.02 -1.56
N GLU A 231 -19.52 11.85 -1.39
CA GLU A 231 -18.56 12.95 -1.40
C GLU A 231 -18.46 13.58 -2.80
N ALA A 232 -18.49 12.79 -3.88
CA ALA A 232 -18.55 13.27 -5.25
C ALA A 232 -19.80 14.14 -5.51
N ARG A 233 -20.98 13.68 -5.09
CA ARG A 233 -22.24 14.48 -5.23
C ARG A 233 -22.20 15.77 -4.42
N ARG A 234 -21.42 15.84 -3.32
CA ARG A 234 -21.24 17.04 -2.50
C ARG A 234 -20.18 17.99 -3.05
N GLY A 235 -19.41 17.57 -4.05
CA GLY A 235 -18.28 18.32 -4.58
C GLY A 235 -17.10 18.43 -3.60
N ASN A 236 -17.00 17.53 -2.62
CA ASN A 236 -15.88 17.50 -1.70
C ASN A 236 -14.62 17.01 -2.41
N LEU A 237 -13.50 17.69 -2.17
CA LEU A 237 -12.19 17.33 -2.74
C LEU A 237 -11.19 16.97 -1.64
N TYR A 238 -10.30 16.04 -1.96
CA TYR A 238 -9.22 15.55 -1.11
C TYR A 238 -7.88 15.73 -1.81
N GLN A 239 -6.86 16.18 -1.10
CA GLN A 239 -5.49 16.28 -1.62
C GLN A 239 -4.74 14.94 -1.57
N GLY A 240 -5.11 14.05 -0.66
CA GLY A 240 -4.58 12.69 -0.62
C GLY A 240 -5.70 11.67 -0.55
N ILE A 241 -5.64 10.64 -1.40
CA ILE A 241 -6.55 9.49 -1.31
C ILE A 241 -5.71 8.21 -1.27
N ILE A 242 -5.99 7.36 -0.30
CA ILE A 242 -5.29 6.11 -0.06
C ILE A 242 -6.32 4.99 -0.14
N MET A 243 -6.01 3.95 -0.91
CA MET A 243 -6.88 2.80 -1.12
C MET A 243 -6.10 1.49 -1.01
N ASP A 244 -6.59 0.60 -0.16
CA ASP A 244 -6.08 -0.77 -0.01
C ASP A 244 -7.25 -1.76 0.06
N PRO A 245 -8.03 -1.88 -1.03
CA PRO A 245 -9.27 -2.64 -1.02
C PRO A 245 -9.01 -4.15 -0.91
N PRO A 246 -9.79 -4.86 -0.06
CA PRO A 246 -9.73 -6.32 0.01
C PRO A 246 -10.34 -6.97 -1.23
N ALA A 247 -10.02 -8.25 -1.48
CA ALA A 247 -10.66 -9.02 -2.55
C ALA A 247 -12.19 -9.10 -2.35
N TYR A 248 -12.62 -9.30 -1.09
CA TYR A 248 -14.02 -9.38 -0.67
C TYR A 248 -14.23 -8.62 0.62
N GLY A 249 -15.44 -8.08 0.79
CA GLY A 249 -15.84 -7.42 2.02
C GLY A 249 -17.35 -7.21 2.09
N HIS A 250 -17.79 -6.75 3.26
CA HIS A 250 -19.18 -6.33 3.47
C HIS A 250 -19.18 -4.96 4.13
N GLY A 251 -20.03 -4.10 3.65
CA GLY A 251 -20.36 -2.86 4.34
C GLY A 251 -21.18 -3.13 5.61
N PRO A 252 -21.30 -2.13 6.50
CA PRO A 252 -22.00 -2.29 7.78
C PRO A 252 -23.52 -2.57 7.63
N ASP A 253 -24.12 -2.19 6.51
CA ASP A 253 -25.54 -2.39 6.20
C ASP A 253 -25.75 -3.61 5.26
N GLY A 254 -24.71 -4.44 5.04
CA GLY A 254 -24.77 -5.64 4.19
C GLY A 254 -24.39 -5.43 2.73
N GLU A 255 -23.88 -4.26 2.38
CA GLU A 255 -23.30 -3.99 1.06
C GLU A 255 -22.21 -5.02 0.75
N LYS A 256 -22.15 -5.48 -0.49
CA LYS A 256 -21.17 -6.45 -0.93
C LYS A 256 -20.07 -5.76 -1.74
N TRP A 257 -18.85 -5.91 -1.28
CA TRP A 257 -17.65 -5.52 -2.01
C TRP A 257 -17.02 -6.75 -2.66
N LYS A 258 -16.80 -6.68 -3.97
CA LYS A 258 -15.96 -7.60 -4.73
C LYS A 258 -15.02 -6.78 -5.60
N LEU A 259 -13.72 -6.99 -5.41
CA LEU A 259 -12.69 -6.21 -6.06
C LEU A 259 -12.79 -6.26 -7.59
N ASP A 260 -12.97 -7.45 -8.15
CA ASP A 260 -13.03 -7.68 -9.60
C ASP A 260 -14.22 -6.98 -10.27
N GLU A 261 -15.32 -6.78 -9.52
CA GLU A 261 -16.55 -6.19 -10.04
C GLU A 261 -16.59 -4.67 -9.84
N LEU A 262 -16.02 -4.17 -8.73
CA LEU A 262 -16.27 -2.79 -8.27
C LEU A 262 -15.03 -1.89 -8.31
N LEU A 263 -13.82 -2.42 -8.52
CA LEU A 263 -12.60 -1.62 -8.47
C LEU A 263 -12.61 -0.47 -9.49
N PHE A 264 -13.01 -0.75 -10.74
CA PHE A 264 -12.98 0.28 -11.78
C PHE A 264 -14.02 1.38 -11.51
N GLU A 265 -15.24 1.02 -11.11
CA GLU A 265 -16.27 1.98 -10.70
C GLU A 265 -15.78 2.84 -9.52
N MET A 266 -15.19 2.21 -8.48
CA MET A 266 -14.60 2.91 -7.36
C MET A 266 -13.54 3.92 -7.80
N MET A 267 -12.66 3.53 -8.73
CA MET A 267 -11.61 4.40 -9.25
C MET A 267 -12.17 5.59 -10.04
N GLN A 268 -13.26 5.41 -10.78
CA GLN A 268 -13.94 6.50 -11.48
C GLN A 268 -14.56 7.51 -10.50
N GLU A 269 -15.14 7.04 -9.40
CA GLU A 269 -15.69 7.91 -8.35
C GLU A 269 -14.58 8.63 -7.57
N VAL A 270 -13.48 7.93 -7.27
CA VAL A 270 -12.27 8.50 -6.64
C VAL A 270 -11.66 9.61 -7.52
N ALA A 271 -11.67 9.43 -8.85
CA ALA A 271 -11.16 10.45 -9.77
C ALA A 271 -11.94 11.77 -9.71
N GLN A 272 -13.21 11.73 -9.31
CA GLN A 272 -14.07 12.94 -9.16
C GLN A 272 -13.75 13.71 -7.88
N ILE A 273 -13.25 13.04 -6.83
CA ILE A 273 -12.98 13.65 -5.53
C ILE A 273 -11.50 13.90 -5.24
N LEU A 274 -10.57 13.46 -6.11
CA LEU A 274 -9.17 13.85 -6.00
C LEU A 274 -8.98 15.27 -6.52
N ALA A 275 -8.37 16.14 -5.70
CA ALA A 275 -8.11 17.52 -6.08
C ALA A 275 -7.31 17.61 -7.39
N PRO A 276 -7.60 18.61 -8.27
CA PRO A 276 -6.98 18.68 -9.59
C PRO A 276 -5.50 19.07 -9.57
N LYS A 277 -5.02 19.65 -8.45
CA LYS A 277 -3.64 20.09 -8.24
C LYS A 277 -3.21 19.78 -6.80
N ASP A 278 -1.90 19.70 -6.58
CA ASP A 278 -1.29 19.46 -5.27
C ASP A 278 -1.96 18.31 -4.57
N SER A 279 -2.04 17.18 -5.27
CA SER A 279 -2.76 16.02 -4.80
C SER A 279 -2.02 14.73 -5.13
N TYR A 280 -2.36 13.66 -4.41
CA TYR A 280 -1.83 12.32 -4.65
C TYR A 280 -2.88 11.23 -4.41
N LEU A 281 -2.70 10.11 -5.11
CA LEU A 281 -3.41 8.86 -4.91
C LEU A 281 -2.39 7.75 -4.61
N VAL A 282 -2.72 6.87 -3.68
CA VAL A 282 -2.06 5.57 -3.49
C VAL A 282 -3.12 4.49 -3.64
N LEU A 283 -2.96 3.62 -4.65
CA LEU A 283 -3.72 2.40 -4.80
C LEU A 283 -2.80 1.22 -4.55
N ASN A 284 -3.15 0.37 -3.60
CA ASN A 284 -2.47 -0.90 -3.33
C ASN A 284 -3.42 -2.07 -3.56
N LEU A 285 -2.93 -3.17 -4.13
CA LEU A 285 -3.74 -4.35 -4.44
C LEU A 285 -3.02 -5.63 -4.01
N TYR A 286 -3.67 -6.44 -3.18
CA TYR A 286 -3.15 -7.73 -2.68
C TYR A 286 -3.63 -8.94 -3.46
N SER A 287 -4.67 -8.79 -4.27
CA SER A 287 -5.31 -9.93 -4.94
C SER A 287 -4.37 -10.68 -5.88
N ASN A 288 -4.49 -12.00 -5.86
CA ASN A 288 -3.84 -12.88 -6.83
C ASN A 288 -4.35 -12.56 -8.24
N GLY A 289 -3.41 -12.42 -9.19
CA GLY A 289 -3.74 -12.13 -10.59
C GLY A 289 -3.70 -10.63 -10.97
N TYR A 290 -3.56 -9.71 -10.02
CA TYR A 290 -3.33 -8.30 -10.33
C TYR A 290 -1.85 -8.03 -10.53
N SER A 291 -1.49 -7.52 -11.71
CA SER A 291 -0.13 -7.05 -12.00
C SER A 291 -0.01 -5.53 -11.81
N ALA A 292 1.22 -5.06 -11.66
CA ALA A 292 1.50 -3.62 -11.60
C ALA A 292 1.02 -2.89 -12.87
N LEU A 293 1.10 -3.51 -14.05
CA LEU A 293 0.59 -2.96 -15.31
C LEU A 293 -0.94 -2.86 -15.32
N LEU A 294 -1.65 -3.83 -14.77
CA LEU A 294 -3.11 -3.77 -14.65
C LEU A 294 -3.53 -2.61 -13.75
N SER A 295 -2.88 -2.47 -12.59
CA SER A 295 -3.13 -1.37 -11.65
C SER A 295 -2.88 -0.01 -12.30
N GLU A 296 -1.77 0.17 -13.03
CA GLU A 296 -1.47 1.37 -13.82
C GLU A 296 -2.56 1.67 -14.84
N THR A 297 -2.99 0.68 -15.61
CA THR A 297 -4.01 0.83 -16.65
C THR A 297 -5.36 1.25 -16.07
N ILE A 298 -5.76 0.68 -14.94
CA ILE A 298 -6.98 1.04 -14.22
C ILE A 298 -6.93 2.52 -13.82
N VAL A 299 -5.84 2.96 -13.20
CA VAL A 299 -5.68 4.37 -12.78
C VAL A 299 -5.69 5.31 -14.00
N LYS A 300 -4.92 5.00 -15.05
CA LYS A 300 -4.90 5.83 -16.26
C LYS A 300 -6.28 5.96 -16.91
N SER A 301 -7.01 4.85 -16.98
CA SER A 301 -8.35 4.85 -17.60
C SER A 301 -9.35 5.65 -16.76
N ALA A 302 -9.42 5.40 -15.45
CA ALA A 302 -10.36 6.06 -14.54
C ALA A 302 -10.11 7.58 -14.44
N PHE A 303 -8.86 8.01 -14.51
CA PHE A 303 -8.47 9.41 -14.41
C PHE A 303 -8.34 10.11 -15.78
N HIS A 304 -8.69 9.44 -16.88
CA HIS A 304 -8.57 9.96 -18.25
C HIS A 304 -7.17 10.51 -18.58
N LEU A 305 -6.11 9.76 -18.16
CA LEU A 305 -4.72 10.19 -18.34
C LEU A 305 -4.14 9.79 -19.69
N MET A 306 -4.83 8.95 -20.46
CA MET A 306 -4.35 8.45 -21.76
C MET A 306 -4.11 9.58 -22.76
N ASP A 307 -4.96 10.62 -22.74
CA ASP A 307 -4.92 11.76 -23.65
C ASP A 307 -4.23 13.00 -23.05
N LYS A 308 -3.77 12.92 -21.79
CA LYS A 308 -3.12 14.04 -21.12
C LYS A 308 -1.61 14.04 -21.38
N LYS A 309 -1.04 15.25 -21.50
CA LYS A 309 0.42 15.40 -21.54
C LYS A 309 1.02 14.88 -20.23
N ARG A 310 2.06 14.05 -20.32
CA ARG A 310 2.78 13.48 -19.16
C ARG A 310 3.32 14.52 -18.16
N GLU A 311 3.54 15.74 -18.62
CA GLU A 311 4.02 16.87 -17.79
C GLU A 311 2.99 17.34 -16.74
N SER A 312 1.73 16.92 -16.86
CA SER A 312 0.66 17.33 -15.94
C SER A 312 0.48 16.41 -14.73
N TYR A 313 1.21 15.29 -14.67
CA TYR A 313 1.13 14.32 -13.58
C TYR A 313 2.37 13.42 -13.54
N GLU A 314 2.66 12.91 -12.34
CA GLU A 314 3.63 11.84 -12.11
C GLU A 314 2.88 10.56 -11.76
N LEU A 315 3.15 9.47 -12.47
CA LEU A 315 2.57 8.16 -12.22
C LEU A 315 3.68 7.13 -12.04
N THR A 316 3.72 6.50 -10.89
CA THR A 316 4.63 5.41 -10.56
C THR A 316 3.82 4.16 -10.19
N TYR A 317 4.35 2.99 -10.52
CA TYR A 317 3.71 1.71 -10.21
C TYR A 317 4.76 0.62 -10.06
N GLY A 318 4.42 -0.41 -9.32
CA GLY A 318 5.38 -1.46 -9.02
C GLY A 318 4.86 -2.51 -8.07
N GLU A 319 5.81 -3.22 -7.46
CA GLU A 319 5.53 -4.26 -6.48
C GLU A 319 6.15 -3.91 -5.14
N LEU A 320 5.41 -4.25 -4.07
CA LEU A 320 5.91 -4.23 -2.70
C LEU A 320 6.31 -5.65 -2.30
N TYR A 321 7.51 -5.79 -1.77
CA TYR A 321 8.06 -7.06 -1.37
C TYR A 321 8.78 -6.96 -0.02
N LEU A 322 9.05 -8.11 0.59
CA LEU A 322 9.90 -8.25 1.75
C LEU A 322 11.12 -9.08 1.39
N THR A 323 12.29 -8.72 1.91
CA THR A 323 13.50 -9.51 1.77
C THR A 323 13.80 -10.22 3.08
N ASP A 324 14.02 -11.53 3.05
CA ASP A 324 14.44 -12.27 4.22
C ASP A 324 15.97 -12.18 4.46
N LYS A 325 16.46 -12.75 5.58
CA LYS A 325 17.89 -12.74 5.92
C LYS A 325 18.79 -13.48 4.93
N PHE A 326 18.18 -14.25 4.03
CA PHE A 326 18.87 -15.03 3.01
C PHE A 326 18.71 -14.45 1.61
N GLU A 327 18.32 -13.17 1.55
CA GLU A 327 18.14 -12.39 0.32
C GLU A 327 17.01 -12.90 -0.61
N LYS A 328 16.11 -13.75 -0.11
CA LYS A 328 14.92 -14.15 -0.87
C LYS A 328 13.90 -13.02 -0.86
N ALA A 329 13.47 -12.57 -2.03
CA ALA A 329 12.46 -11.54 -2.18
C ALA A 329 11.06 -12.19 -2.24
N LEU A 330 10.21 -11.86 -1.28
CA LEU A 330 8.82 -12.32 -1.19
C LEU A 330 7.87 -11.21 -1.70
N PRO A 331 7.33 -11.32 -2.94
CA PRO A 331 6.40 -10.32 -3.48
C PRO A 331 5.04 -10.44 -2.78
N LEU A 332 4.47 -9.33 -2.33
CA LEU A 332 3.25 -9.34 -1.53
C LEU A 332 2.10 -8.56 -2.13
N SER A 333 2.34 -7.39 -2.70
CA SER A 333 1.29 -6.57 -3.31
C SER A 333 1.83 -5.74 -4.48
N VAL A 334 0.92 -5.16 -5.24
CA VAL A 334 1.24 -4.18 -6.29
C VAL A 334 0.70 -2.81 -5.90
N PHE A 335 1.38 -1.76 -6.34
CA PHE A 335 0.94 -0.40 -6.11
C PHE A 335 0.91 0.44 -7.38
N THR A 336 0.06 1.46 -7.37
CA THR A 336 0.10 2.59 -8.30
C THR A 336 -0.07 3.88 -7.51
N ARG A 337 0.83 4.84 -7.76
CA ARG A 337 0.79 6.16 -7.14
C ARG A 337 0.68 7.22 -8.22
N LEU A 338 -0.31 8.09 -8.10
CA LEU A 338 -0.54 9.25 -8.96
C LEU A 338 -0.27 10.51 -8.14
N LYS A 339 0.45 11.48 -8.72
CA LYS A 339 0.69 12.80 -8.14
C LYS A 339 0.42 13.88 -9.18
N ARG A 340 -0.22 14.96 -8.75
CA ARG A 340 -0.58 16.12 -9.57
C ARG A 340 -0.08 17.41 -8.96
#